data_69002f27c3392ca8950fc4e7c1233353
#
_entry.id   69002f27c3392ca8950fc4e7c1233353
#
_cell.length_a   1.000
_cell.length_b   1.000
_cell.length_c   1.000
_cell.angle_alpha   90.00
_cell.angle_beta   90.00
_cell.angle_gamma   90.00
#
_symmetry.space_group_name_H-M   'P 1'
#
loop_
_entity.id
_entity.type
_entity.pdbx_description
1 polymer ?
#
loop_
_entity_poly.entity_id
_entity_poly.type
_entity_poly.pdbx_seq_one_letter_code
_entity_poly.pdbx_strand_id
1 'polypeptide(L)'
;NQHRVLCKDGTYKWILDRGKVIEYDKDNEPTRIIGTHTDITDQKQKEQHLRETLDVVSGQNNRLLNFAYIVSHNLRTHASNFKMIMDVLADPAITEDEKQELSGLLTKVSYQLNDTITNLNEVVSIQSNIDIQTSELDLLSYFNRATELLNNDISLWKVNIDNQIPNDKTLIYSPAYLESIVFNLISNAIKYRSVTEHPTITIKYFEENGRQGFTIVDNGIGIDLKKHGSDLFGMYKTFNGNLDAKGMGLFITKNQVEALGGKIDVESKPGKGTTFKVFLT
;
A
#
# COMPACT_ATOMS: atom_id res chain seq x y z
N ASN A 1 -15.78 35.81 -23.72
CA ASN A 1 -14.43 35.58 -23.19
C ASN A 1 -14.49 35.36 -21.67
N GLN A 2 -13.62 34.48 -21.13
CA GLN A 2 -13.47 34.26 -19.71
C GLN A 2 -12.02 34.57 -19.33
N HIS A 3 -11.81 35.44 -18.35
CA HIS A 3 -10.48 35.84 -17.91
C HIS A 3 -10.48 36.24 -16.44
N ARG A 4 -9.28 36.35 -15.83
CA ARG A 4 -9.13 36.80 -14.46
C ARG A 4 -8.86 38.29 -14.42
N VAL A 5 -9.54 39.00 -13.52
CA VAL A 5 -9.39 40.45 -13.27
C VAL A 5 -8.85 40.64 -11.87
N LEU A 6 -7.83 41.48 -11.71
CA LEU A 6 -7.29 41.87 -10.43
C LEU A 6 -8.21 42.90 -9.80
N CYS A 7 -8.72 42.60 -8.59
CA CYS A 7 -9.56 43.53 -7.81
C CYS A 7 -8.69 44.52 -7.01
N LYS A 8 -9.33 45.59 -6.51
CA LYS A 8 -8.63 46.63 -5.71
C LYS A 8 -8.04 46.09 -4.40
N ASP A 9 -8.58 45.02 -3.86
CA ASP A 9 -8.13 44.34 -2.66
C ASP A 9 -6.98 43.35 -2.89
N GLY A 10 -6.46 43.26 -4.15
CA GLY A 10 -5.39 42.34 -4.53
C GLY A 10 -5.85 40.91 -4.86
N THR A 11 -7.13 40.61 -4.76
CA THR A 11 -7.68 39.30 -5.15
C THR A 11 -7.97 39.23 -6.64
N TYR A 12 -8.06 38.01 -7.19
CA TYR A 12 -8.45 37.77 -8.57
C TYR A 12 -9.87 37.21 -8.63
N LYS A 13 -10.68 37.80 -9.55
CA LYS A 13 -12.00 37.28 -9.89
C LYS A 13 -12.05 36.79 -11.32
N TRP A 14 -12.80 35.73 -11.55
CA TRP A 14 -13.12 35.27 -12.89
C TRP A 14 -14.31 36.03 -13.44
N ILE A 15 -14.11 36.69 -14.58
CA ILE A 15 -15.16 37.47 -15.25
C ILE A 15 -15.48 36.82 -16.59
N LEU A 16 -16.79 36.67 -16.84
CA LEU A 16 -17.31 36.31 -18.15
C LEU A 16 -17.76 37.58 -18.85
N ASP A 17 -17.04 37.98 -19.91
CA ASP A 17 -17.40 39.06 -20.80
C ASP A 17 -18.22 38.58 -21.96
N ARG A 18 -19.36 39.21 -22.16
CA ARG A 18 -20.19 39.05 -23.33
C ARG A 18 -20.41 40.44 -23.94
N GLY A 19 -20.02 40.63 -25.21
CA GLY A 19 -20.18 41.88 -25.92
C GLY A 19 -20.73 41.65 -27.31
N LYS A 20 -21.48 42.65 -27.80
CA LYS A 20 -21.99 42.72 -29.18
C LYS A 20 -21.77 44.12 -29.71
N VAL A 21 -21.24 44.21 -30.93
CA VAL A 21 -21.19 45.46 -31.68
C VAL A 21 -22.61 45.83 -32.15
N ILE A 22 -23.05 47.05 -31.90
CA ILE A 22 -24.39 47.51 -32.26
C ILE A 22 -24.38 48.65 -33.27
N GLU A 23 -23.26 49.34 -33.45
CA GLU A 23 -23.10 50.37 -34.44
C GLU A 23 -21.74 50.29 -35.10
N TYR A 24 -21.72 50.59 -36.42
CA TYR A 24 -20.50 50.63 -37.21
C TYR A 24 -20.45 52.01 -37.94
N ASP A 25 -19.26 52.49 -38.26
CA ASP A 25 -19.05 53.68 -39.08
C ASP A 25 -19.15 53.34 -40.59
N LYS A 26 -18.83 54.39 -41.42
CA LYS A 26 -18.88 54.24 -42.90
C LYS A 26 -17.81 53.30 -43.44
N ASP A 27 -16.77 53.04 -42.70
CA ASP A 27 -15.62 52.18 -43.02
C ASP A 27 -15.79 50.77 -42.43
N ASN A 28 -17.01 50.48 -41.88
CA ASN A 28 -17.38 49.20 -41.25
C ASN A 28 -16.58 48.90 -39.99
N GLU A 29 -16.03 49.93 -39.34
CA GLU A 29 -15.36 49.80 -38.03
C GLU A 29 -16.38 49.94 -36.89
N PRO A 30 -16.24 49.12 -35.78
CA PRO A 30 -17.19 49.15 -34.69
C PRO A 30 -17.08 50.46 -33.87
N THR A 31 -18.17 51.23 -33.87
CA THR A 31 -18.25 52.51 -33.13
C THR A 31 -18.93 52.35 -31.76
N ARG A 32 -19.78 51.33 -31.61
CA ARG A 32 -20.45 51.13 -30.31
C ARG A 32 -20.60 49.64 -30.00
N ILE A 33 -20.14 49.29 -28.78
CA ILE A 33 -20.23 47.93 -28.25
C ILE A 33 -21.04 47.98 -26.97
N ILE A 34 -21.99 47.05 -26.82
CA ILE A 34 -22.67 46.80 -25.56
C ILE A 34 -22.24 45.43 -25.02
N GLY A 35 -21.96 45.36 -23.74
CA GLY A 35 -21.54 44.10 -23.10
C GLY A 35 -21.97 44.00 -21.65
N THR A 36 -21.80 42.80 -21.09
CA THR A 36 -22.00 42.46 -19.70
C THR A 36 -20.75 41.79 -19.15
N HIS A 37 -20.40 42.14 -17.91
CA HIS A 37 -19.41 41.51 -17.12
C HIS A 37 -20.14 40.71 -16.02
N THR A 38 -19.94 39.41 -15.99
CA THR A 38 -20.52 38.54 -14.96
C THR A 38 -19.40 37.91 -14.14
N ASP A 39 -19.46 38.09 -12.82
CA ASP A 39 -18.55 37.38 -11.91
C ASP A 39 -18.93 35.90 -11.88
N ILE A 40 -18.01 35.06 -12.36
CA ILE A 40 -18.15 33.60 -12.41
C ILE A 40 -17.16 32.90 -11.48
N THR A 41 -16.60 33.61 -10.50
CA THR A 41 -15.59 33.09 -9.58
C THR A 41 -16.12 31.91 -8.77
N ASP A 42 -17.31 32.06 -8.18
CA ASP A 42 -17.97 30.99 -7.42
C ASP A 42 -18.29 29.77 -8.30
N GLN A 43 -18.72 29.99 -9.53
CA GLN A 43 -18.96 28.92 -10.50
C GLN A 43 -17.67 28.18 -10.83
N LYS A 44 -16.55 28.88 -11.04
CA LYS A 44 -15.24 28.27 -11.33
C LYS A 44 -14.68 27.51 -10.12
N GLN A 45 -14.87 28.03 -8.91
CA GLN A 45 -14.47 27.32 -7.71
C GLN A 45 -15.25 26.02 -7.51
N LYS A 46 -16.58 26.06 -7.73
CA LYS A 46 -17.41 24.85 -7.66
C LYS A 46 -17.05 23.82 -8.74
N GLU A 47 -16.78 24.27 -9.96
CA GLU A 47 -16.34 23.40 -11.05
C GLU A 47 -15.01 22.71 -10.72
N GLN A 48 -14.05 23.49 -10.17
CA GLN A 48 -12.76 22.93 -9.76
C GLN A 48 -12.91 21.93 -8.61
N HIS A 49 -13.67 22.27 -7.58
CA HIS A 49 -13.94 21.37 -6.46
C HIS A 49 -14.65 20.06 -6.90
N LEU A 50 -15.60 20.18 -7.83
CA LEU A 50 -16.28 19.02 -8.40
C LEU A 50 -15.30 18.11 -9.16
N ARG A 51 -14.38 18.69 -9.96
CA ARG A 51 -13.34 17.91 -10.67
C ARG A 51 -12.44 17.18 -9.69
N GLU A 52 -11.93 17.87 -8.67
CA GLU A 52 -11.09 17.26 -7.63
C GLU A 52 -11.82 16.11 -6.92
N THR A 53 -13.10 16.31 -6.60
CA THR A 53 -13.94 15.26 -6.00
C THR A 53 -14.12 14.07 -6.93
N LEU A 54 -14.40 14.31 -8.21
CA LEU A 54 -14.53 13.26 -9.21
C LEU A 54 -13.24 12.45 -9.40
N ASP A 55 -12.08 13.12 -9.41
CA ASP A 55 -10.79 12.45 -9.50
C ASP A 55 -10.53 11.54 -8.29
N VAL A 56 -10.85 12.02 -7.09
CA VAL A 56 -10.75 11.21 -5.86
C VAL A 56 -11.69 9.99 -5.91
N VAL A 57 -12.97 10.20 -6.26
CA VAL A 57 -13.96 9.11 -6.33
C VAL A 57 -13.60 8.10 -7.42
N SER A 58 -13.14 8.58 -8.59
CA SER A 58 -12.67 7.72 -9.67
C SER A 58 -11.47 6.88 -9.23
N GLY A 59 -10.51 7.49 -8.53
CA GLY A 59 -9.37 6.79 -7.95
C GLY A 59 -9.78 5.71 -6.96
N GLN A 60 -10.73 6.00 -6.07
CA GLN A 60 -11.27 5.03 -5.11
C GLN A 60 -12.01 3.89 -5.81
N ASN A 61 -12.82 4.20 -6.82
CA ASN A 61 -13.55 3.19 -7.59
C ASN A 61 -12.60 2.25 -8.34
N ASN A 62 -11.55 2.77 -8.96
CA ASN A 62 -10.54 1.95 -9.62
C ASN A 62 -9.81 1.03 -8.63
N ARG A 63 -9.49 1.50 -7.43
CA ARG A 63 -8.91 0.67 -6.37
C ARG A 63 -9.87 -0.46 -5.96
N LEU A 64 -11.16 -0.15 -5.80
CA LEU A 64 -12.18 -1.14 -5.46
C LEU A 64 -12.37 -2.20 -6.56
N LEU A 65 -12.41 -1.80 -7.82
CA LEU A 65 -12.52 -2.71 -8.96
C LEU A 65 -11.29 -3.63 -9.05
N ASN A 66 -10.10 -3.09 -8.90
CA ASN A 66 -8.87 -3.88 -8.88
C ASN A 66 -8.86 -4.86 -7.70
N PHE A 67 -9.28 -4.44 -6.51
CA PHE A 67 -9.44 -5.31 -5.35
C PHE A 67 -10.41 -6.45 -5.66
N ALA A 68 -11.62 -6.16 -6.14
CA ALA A 68 -12.64 -7.16 -6.47
C ALA A 68 -12.17 -8.16 -7.53
N TYR A 69 -11.46 -7.68 -8.57
CA TYR A 69 -10.87 -8.53 -9.59
C TYR A 69 -9.84 -9.50 -9.00
N ILE A 70 -8.91 -8.99 -8.18
CA ILE A 70 -7.84 -9.78 -7.57
C ILE A 70 -8.41 -10.82 -6.60
N VAL A 71 -9.39 -10.43 -5.76
CA VAL A 71 -10.10 -11.36 -4.86
C VAL A 71 -10.72 -12.50 -5.65
N SER A 72 -11.51 -12.14 -6.69
CA SER A 72 -12.20 -13.13 -7.53
C SER A 72 -11.22 -14.07 -8.23
N HIS A 73 -10.11 -13.55 -8.73
CA HIS A 73 -9.08 -14.35 -9.39
C HIS A 73 -8.45 -15.36 -8.43
N ASN A 74 -8.05 -14.94 -7.22
CA ASN A 74 -7.39 -15.82 -6.26
C ASN A 74 -8.32 -16.88 -5.69
N LEU A 75 -9.55 -16.50 -5.35
CA LEU A 75 -10.55 -17.47 -4.91
C LEU A 75 -10.83 -18.51 -5.99
N ARG A 76 -10.90 -18.10 -7.27
CA ARG A 76 -11.06 -19.02 -8.40
C ARG A 76 -9.85 -19.97 -8.54
N THR A 77 -8.63 -19.48 -8.36
CA THR A 77 -7.42 -20.29 -8.40
C THR A 77 -7.44 -21.37 -7.30
N HIS A 78 -7.76 -20.99 -6.05
CA HIS A 78 -7.89 -21.97 -4.96
C HIS A 78 -9.01 -22.98 -5.23
N ALA A 79 -10.18 -22.55 -5.70
CA ALA A 79 -11.28 -23.42 -6.05
C ALA A 79 -10.92 -24.40 -7.17
N SER A 80 -10.18 -23.93 -8.20
CA SER A 80 -9.70 -24.78 -9.29
C SER A 80 -8.67 -25.81 -8.81
N ASN A 81 -7.75 -25.42 -7.91
CA ASN A 81 -6.78 -26.35 -7.33
C ASN A 81 -7.48 -27.41 -6.48
N PHE A 82 -8.46 -27.03 -5.65
CA PHE A 82 -9.28 -27.99 -4.90
C PHE A 82 -9.98 -28.97 -5.83
N LYS A 83 -10.64 -28.44 -6.86
CA LYS A 83 -11.35 -29.29 -7.83
C LYS A 83 -10.41 -30.28 -8.52
N MET A 84 -9.26 -29.80 -9.00
CA MET A 84 -8.27 -30.66 -9.68
C MET A 84 -7.78 -31.79 -8.77
N ILE A 85 -7.45 -31.50 -7.51
CA ILE A 85 -7.01 -32.51 -6.54
C ILE A 85 -8.14 -33.51 -6.25
N MET A 86 -9.38 -33.03 -6.09
CA MET A 86 -10.54 -33.91 -5.85
C MET A 86 -10.86 -34.79 -7.05
N ASP A 87 -10.74 -34.27 -8.28
CA ASP A 87 -10.95 -35.04 -9.51
C ASP A 87 -9.93 -36.18 -9.64
N VAL A 88 -8.66 -35.93 -9.26
CA VAL A 88 -7.61 -36.97 -9.24
C VAL A 88 -7.85 -38.00 -8.12
N LEU A 89 -8.24 -37.55 -6.92
CA LEU A 89 -8.57 -38.42 -5.78
C LEU A 89 -9.75 -39.38 -6.07
N ALA A 90 -10.66 -38.96 -6.98
CA ALA A 90 -11.81 -39.75 -7.38
C ALA A 90 -11.47 -40.84 -8.40
N ASP A 91 -10.24 -40.88 -8.96
CA ASP A 91 -9.81 -41.89 -9.90
C ASP A 91 -9.59 -43.24 -9.16
N PRO A 92 -10.30 -44.31 -9.56
CA PRO A 92 -10.14 -45.63 -8.95
C PRO A 92 -8.74 -46.23 -9.09
N ALA A 93 -7.94 -45.76 -10.04
CA ALA A 93 -6.61 -46.26 -10.31
C ALA A 93 -5.51 -45.67 -9.41
N ILE A 94 -5.84 -44.68 -8.56
CA ILE A 94 -4.88 -43.99 -7.71
C ILE A 94 -4.36 -44.91 -6.58
N THR A 95 -3.05 -44.87 -6.35
CA THR A 95 -2.40 -45.63 -5.27
C THR A 95 -2.59 -44.97 -3.91
N GLU A 96 -2.39 -45.71 -2.82
CA GLU A 96 -2.49 -45.15 -1.45
C GLU A 96 -1.40 -44.11 -1.18
N ASP A 97 -0.20 -44.25 -1.72
CA ASP A 97 0.87 -43.26 -1.59
C ASP A 97 0.50 -41.94 -2.27
N GLU A 98 -0.06 -42.02 -3.49
CA GLU A 98 -0.57 -40.84 -4.21
C GLU A 98 -1.74 -40.16 -3.48
N LYS A 99 -2.63 -40.94 -2.86
CA LYS A 99 -3.72 -40.38 -2.02
C LYS A 99 -3.16 -39.60 -0.83
N GLN A 100 -2.13 -40.13 -0.18
CA GLN A 100 -1.49 -39.45 0.96
C GLN A 100 -0.82 -38.17 0.53
N GLU A 101 -0.12 -38.14 -0.61
CA GLU A 101 0.48 -36.93 -1.17
C GLU A 101 -0.58 -35.88 -1.52
N LEU A 102 -1.65 -36.27 -2.21
CA LEU A 102 -2.76 -35.38 -2.58
C LEU A 102 -3.51 -34.86 -1.36
N SER A 103 -3.66 -35.64 -0.30
CA SER A 103 -4.22 -35.19 0.98
C SER A 103 -3.35 -34.09 1.63
N GLY A 104 -2.02 -34.24 1.56
CA GLY A 104 -1.08 -33.20 1.97
C GLY A 104 -1.22 -31.92 1.14
N LEU A 105 -1.40 -32.04 -0.17
CA LEU A 105 -1.65 -30.89 -1.06
C LEU A 105 -2.99 -30.21 -0.75
N LEU A 106 -4.06 -30.97 -0.50
CA LEU A 106 -5.37 -30.43 -0.07
C LEU A 106 -5.23 -29.58 1.21
N THR A 107 -4.50 -30.12 2.19
CA THR A 107 -4.24 -29.41 3.45
C THR A 107 -3.48 -28.10 3.18
N LYS A 108 -2.46 -28.12 2.33
CA LYS A 108 -1.71 -26.92 1.93
C LYS A 108 -2.59 -25.88 1.25
N VAL A 109 -3.44 -26.31 0.29
CA VAL A 109 -4.36 -25.40 -0.42
C VAL A 109 -5.39 -24.81 0.54
N SER A 110 -5.88 -25.58 1.53
CA SER A 110 -6.79 -25.11 2.57
C SER A 110 -6.17 -24.01 3.43
N TYR A 111 -4.93 -24.20 3.88
CA TYR A 111 -4.20 -23.15 4.62
C TYR A 111 -4.00 -21.89 3.77
N GLN A 112 -3.61 -22.05 2.50
CA GLN A 112 -3.42 -20.92 1.59
C GLN A 112 -4.70 -20.12 1.35
N LEU A 113 -5.84 -20.80 1.24
CA LEU A 113 -7.15 -20.15 1.11
C LEU A 113 -7.51 -19.38 2.38
N ASN A 114 -7.33 -19.98 3.55
CA ASN A 114 -7.62 -19.33 4.83
C ASN A 114 -6.76 -18.07 5.02
N ASP A 115 -5.47 -18.14 4.71
CA ASP A 115 -4.58 -16.97 4.74
C ASP A 115 -5.02 -15.88 3.76
N THR A 116 -5.49 -16.28 2.57
CA THR A 116 -6.01 -15.32 1.59
C THR A 116 -7.23 -14.59 2.14
N ILE A 117 -8.18 -15.32 2.76
CA ILE A 117 -9.38 -14.74 3.38
C ILE A 117 -8.99 -13.80 4.54
N THR A 118 -8.04 -14.20 5.39
CA THR A 118 -7.56 -13.38 6.50
C THR A 118 -6.98 -12.05 6.00
N ASN A 119 -6.08 -12.11 5.01
CA ASN A 119 -5.48 -10.92 4.41
C ASN A 119 -6.54 -10.00 3.76
N LEU A 120 -7.57 -10.57 3.13
CA LEU A 120 -8.68 -9.79 2.55
C LEU A 120 -9.50 -9.09 3.62
N ASN A 121 -9.80 -9.77 4.73
CA ASN A 121 -10.51 -9.18 5.85
C ASN A 121 -9.70 -8.03 6.48
N GLU A 122 -8.38 -8.15 6.59
CA GLU A 122 -7.53 -7.06 7.06
C GLU A 122 -7.63 -5.84 6.13
N VAL A 123 -7.54 -6.05 4.82
CA VAL A 123 -7.66 -4.95 3.83
C VAL A 123 -9.03 -4.26 3.94
N VAL A 124 -10.12 -5.02 4.06
CA VAL A 124 -11.47 -4.46 4.21
C VAL A 124 -11.58 -3.67 5.51
N SER A 125 -11.05 -4.19 6.62
CA SER A 125 -11.07 -3.50 7.92
C SER A 125 -10.31 -2.17 7.88
N ILE A 126 -9.15 -2.13 7.24
CA ILE A 126 -8.35 -0.91 7.06
C ILE A 126 -9.10 0.12 6.21
N GLN A 127 -9.75 -0.31 5.12
CA GLN A 127 -10.46 0.60 4.21
C GLN A 127 -11.78 1.14 4.76
N SER A 128 -12.43 0.40 5.67
CA SER A 128 -13.71 0.80 6.24
C SER A 128 -13.60 1.86 7.35
N ASN A 129 -12.40 2.29 7.73
CA ASN A 129 -12.15 3.27 8.81
C ASN A 129 -12.96 3.00 10.09
N ILE A 130 -13.25 1.73 10.38
CA ILE A 130 -13.95 1.35 11.60
C ILE A 130 -12.98 1.63 12.75
N ASP A 131 -13.37 2.49 13.67
CA ASP A 131 -12.70 2.93 14.91
C ASP A 131 -11.37 2.21 15.20
N ILE A 132 -10.28 2.70 14.59
CA ILE A 132 -8.95 2.13 14.86
C ILE A 132 -8.57 2.56 16.27
N GLN A 133 -8.65 1.64 17.22
CA GLN A 133 -8.24 1.90 18.59
C GLN A 133 -6.73 2.09 18.65
N THR A 134 -6.30 3.20 19.22
CA THR A 134 -4.90 3.52 19.48
C THR A 134 -4.64 3.54 20.97
N SER A 135 -3.44 3.16 21.37
CA SER A 135 -2.95 3.23 22.75
C SER A 135 -1.46 3.56 22.77
N GLU A 136 -0.96 3.92 23.94
CA GLU A 136 0.48 4.09 24.14
C GLU A 136 1.15 2.72 24.14
N LEU A 137 2.15 2.52 23.27
CA LEU A 137 2.82 1.26 23.02
C LEU A 137 4.32 1.38 23.26
N ASP A 138 4.90 0.42 23.97
CA ASP A 138 6.35 0.23 24.06
C ASP A 138 6.88 -0.39 22.76
N LEU A 139 7.57 0.40 21.94
CA LEU A 139 8.01 -0.01 20.62
C LEU A 139 8.94 -1.23 20.68
N LEU A 140 9.87 -1.29 21.65
CA LEU A 140 10.81 -2.39 21.78
C LEU A 140 10.11 -3.73 22.02
N SER A 141 9.03 -3.75 22.82
CA SER A 141 8.28 -4.96 23.12
C SER A 141 7.69 -5.63 21.88
N TYR A 142 7.22 -4.86 20.90
CA TYR A 142 6.68 -5.38 19.62
C TYR A 142 7.76 -6.01 18.75
N PHE A 143 8.95 -5.42 18.71
CA PHE A 143 10.08 -6.01 17.98
C PHE A 143 10.59 -7.30 18.65
N ASN A 144 10.68 -7.33 19.96
CA ASN A 144 11.06 -8.52 20.70
C ASN A 144 10.06 -9.66 20.50
N ARG A 145 8.75 -9.36 20.55
CA ARG A 145 7.70 -10.34 20.29
C ARG A 145 7.75 -10.89 18.87
N ALA A 146 7.95 -10.03 17.87
CA ALA A 146 8.07 -10.47 16.48
C ALA A 146 9.30 -11.36 16.26
N THR A 147 10.46 -11.04 16.88
CA THR A 147 11.66 -11.86 16.80
C THR A 147 11.49 -13.21 17.51
N GLU A 148 10.75 -13.24 18.62
CA GLU A 148 10.42 -14.48 19.33
C GLU A 148 9.53 -15.39 18.47
N LEU A 149 8.48 -14.85 17.85
CA LEU A 149 7.61 -15.59 16.92
C LEU A 149 8.36 -16.16 15.71
N LEU A 150 9.39 -15.47 15.24
CA LEU A 150 10.23 -15.87 14.11
C LEU A 150 11.49 -16.65 14.52
N ASN A 151 11.65 -17.01 15.79
CA ASN A 151 12.87 -17.62 16.31
C ASN A 151 13.28 -18.91 15.60
N ASN A 152 12.31 -19.72 15.14
CA ASN A 152 12.60 -20.93 14.37
C ASN A 152 13.31 -20.60 13.05
N ASP A 153 12.81 -19.62 12.29
CA ASP A 153 13.41 -19.19 11.03
C ASP A 153 14.75 -18.49 11.26
N ILE A 154 14.84 -17.64 12.29
CA ILE A 154 16.07 -16.96 12.70
C ILE A 154 17.17 -17.97 13.02
N SER A 155 16.85 -19.01 13.79
CA SER A 155 17.79 -20.06 14.17
C SER A 155 18.16 -20.96 12.98
N LEU A 156 17.19 -21.37 12.17
CA LEU A 156 17.38 -22.22 10.99
C LEU A 156 18.33 -21.57 9.98
N TRP A 157 18.16 -20.27 9.75
CA TRP A 157 18.93 -19.51 8.77
C TRP A 157 20.09 -18.73 9.36
N LYS A 158 20.31 -18.85 10.68
CA LYS A 158 21.38 -18.16 11.44
C LYS A 158 21.37 -16.64 11.17
N VAL A 159 20.18 -16.06 11.20
CA VAL A 159 20.02 -14.60 10.98
C VAL A 159 20.51 -13.85 12.21
N ASN A 160 21.37 -12.87 12.02
CA ASN A 160 21.79 -11.95 13.08
C ASN A 160 20.85 -10.74 13.12
N ILE A 161 20.13 -10.54 14.22
CA ILE A 161 19.26 -9.38 14.43
C ILE A 161 19.90 -8.43 15.42
N ASP A 162 20.22 -7.22 14.97
CA ASP A 162 20.73 -6.12 15.75
C ASP A 162 19.61 -5.11 16.01
N ASN A 163 18.94 -5.25 17.17
CA ASN A 163 17.85 -4.38 17.58
C ASN A 163 18.41 -3.22 18.42
N GLN A 164 18.43 -2.03 17.83
CA GLN A 164 18.95 -0.80 18.41
C GLN A 164 17.82 0.16 18.85
N ILE A 165 16.61 -0.35 19.11
CA ILE A 165 15.50 0.47 19.65
C ILE A 165 15.78 0.72 21.14
N PRO A 166 15.76 2.00 21.61
CA PRO A 166 15.90 2.32 23.01
C PRO A 166 14.73 1.78 23.85
N ASN A 167 15.02 1.41 25.10
CA ASN A 167 14.05 0.78 26.02
C ASN A 167 12.92 1.73 26.48
N ASP A 168 13.08 3.03 26.28
CA ASP A 168 12.18 4.07 26.77
C ASP A 168 11.28 4.67 25.68
N LYS A 169 11.30 4.08 24.47
CA LYS A 169 10.54 4.64 23.34
C LYS A 169 9.12 4.10 23.28
N THR A 170 8.18 5.01 23.57
CA THR A 170 6.75 4.78 23.41
C THR A 170 6.18 5.61 22.26
N LEU A 171 5.08 5.14 21.69
CA LEU A 171 4.34 5.84 20.65
C LEU A 171 2.84 5.53 20.75
N ILE A 172 2.00 6.47 20.33
CA ILE A 172 0.55 6.25 20.26
C ILE A 172 0.24 5.65 18.89
N TYR A 173 -0.16 4.39 18.88
CA TYR A 173 -0.46 3.66 17.64
C TYR A 173 -1.49 2.53 17.88
N SER A 174 -1.94 1.88 16.79
CA SER A 174 -2.78 0.68 16.92
C SER A 174 -1.94 -0.55 17.26
N PRO A 175 -2.23 -1.27 18.35
CA PRO A 175 -1.51 -2.49 18.73
C PRO A 175 -1.47 -3.53 17.61
N ALA A 176 -2.64 -3.79 17.00
CA ALA A 176 -2.77 -4.78 15.92
C ALA A 176 -1.98 -4.38 14.67
N TYR A 177 -2.00 -3.08 14.30
CA TYR A 177 -1.25 -2.62 13.13
C TYR A 177 0.24 -2.65 13.37
N LEU A 178 0.72 -2.22 14.53
CA LEU A 178 2.14 -2.26 14.84
C LEU A 178 2.69 -3.69 14.84
N GLU A 179 1.96 -4.63 15.43
CA GLU A 179 2.32 -6.05 15.44
C GLU A 179 2.43 -6.60 14.01
N SER A 180 1.41 -6.36 13.17
CA SER A 180 1.37 -6.79 11.77
C SER A 180 2.51 -6.18 10.95
N ILE A 181 2.74 -4.85 11.06
CA ILE A 181 3.80 -4.14 10.33
C ILE A 181 5.19 -4.70 10.67
N VAL A 182 5.49 -4.81 11.97
CA VAL A 182 6.80 -5.26 12.45
C VAL A 182 7.04 -6.71 12.04
N PHE A 183 6.07 -7.60 12.27
CA PHE A 183 6.16 -9.01 11.89
C PHE A 183 6.39 -9.18 10.38
N ASN A 184 5.62 -8.47 9.57
CA ASN A 184 5.72 -8.59 8.11
C ASN A 184 7.06 -8.10 7.58
N LEU A 185 7.59 -6.98 8.07
CA LEU A 185 8.87 -6.44 7.61
C LEU A 185 10.05 -7.32 8.04
N ILE A 186 10.07 -7.84 9.28
CA ILE A 186 11.12 -8.75 9.75
C ILE A 186 11.03 -10.10 9.00
N SER A 187 9.85 -10.66 8.86
CA SER A 187 9.61 -11.90 8.12
C SER A 187 10.08 -11.77 6.66
N ASN A 188 9.81 -10.64 6.00
CA ASN A 188 10.30 -10.36 4.66
C ASN A 188 11.84 -10.30 4.62
N ALA A 189 12.49 -9.64 5.56
CA ALA A 189 13.95 -9.55 5.64
C ALA A 189 14.60 -10.96 5.80
N ILE A 190 13.99 -11.85 6.59
CA ILE A 190 14.42 -13.23 6.74
C ILE A 190 14.19 -14.03 5.45
N LYS A 191 13.01 -13.88 4.84
CA LYS A 191 12.60 -14.61 3.64
C LYS A 191 13.45 -14.28 2.43
N TYR A 192 13.79 -13.01 2.24
CA TYR A 192 14.57 -12.51 1.09
C TYR A 192 16.05 -12.30 1.40
N ARG A 193 16.56 -13.05 2.40
CA ARG A 193 17.98 -13.04 2.76
C ARG A 193 18.88 -13.46 1.59
N SER A 194 20.13 -13.01 1.61
CA SER A 194 21.16 -13.52 0.72
C SER A 194 21.54 -14.96 1.11
N VAL A 195 21.80 -15.79 0.10
CA VAL A 195 22.34 -17.15 0.34
C VAL A 195 23.88 -17.17 0.36
N THR A 196 24.52 -16.08 -0.04
CA THR A 196 25.99 -15.95 -0.16
C THR A 196 26.64 -15.21 1.01
N GLU A 197 25.85 -14.52 1.84
CA GLU A 197 26.33 -13.73 2.98
C GLU A 197 25.61 -14.17 4.26
N HIS A 198 26.24 -13.91 5.42
CA HIS A 198 25.53 -14.08 6.70
C HIS A 198 24.37 -13.09 6.78
N PRO A 199 23.13 -13.57 6.93
CA PRO A 199 21.97 -12.69 6.96
C PRO A 199 22.02 -11.80 8.20
N THR A 200 21.92 -10.48 7.98
CA THR A 200 21.86 -9.49 9.06
C THR A 200 20.65 -8.58 8.89
N ILE A 201 19.99 -8.28 10.00
CA ILE A 201 18.87 -7.34 10.07
C ILE A 201 19.17 -6.34 11.17
N THR A 202 19.26 -5.06 10.82
CA THR A 202 19.45 -3.97 11.78
C THR A 202 18.17 -3.18 11.93
N ILE A 203 17.72 -2.98 13.16
CA ILE A 203 16.49 -2.26 13.50
C ILE A 203 16.88 -1.01 14.28
N LYS A 204 16.41 0.17 13.87
CA LYS A 204 16.72 1.45 14.52
C LYS A 204 15.47 2.29 14.70
N TYR A 205 15.34 2.92 15.84
CA TYR A 205 14.41 4.02 16.06
C TYR A 205 14.96 5.33 15.47
N PHE A 206 14.09 6.18 15.00
CA PHE A 206 14.43 7.56 14.63
C PHE A 206 13.30 8.52 15.01
N GLU A 207 13.70 9.78 15.18
CA GLU A 207 12.80 10.91 15.33
C GLU A 207 13.31 12.05 14.44
N GLU A 208 12.51 12.42 13.43
CA GLU A 208 12.87 13.41 12.42
C GLU A 208 11.70 14.34 12.13
N ASN A 209 11.93 15.65 12.19
CA ASN A 209 10.93 16.66 11.87
C ASN A 209 9.61 16.51 12.67
N GLY A 210 9.70 16.08 13.93
CA GLY A 210 8.56 15.83 14.81
C GLY A 210 7.79 14.54 14.49
N ARG A 211 8.31 13.70 13.60
CA ARG A 211 7.76 12.37 13.31
C ARG A 211 8.65 11.30 13.91
N GLN A 212 8.00 10.31 14.52
CA GLN A 212 8.66 9.15 15.09
C GLN A 212 8.50 7.94 14.17
N GLY A 213 9.45 7.04 14.22
CA GLY A 213 9.40 5.84 13.41
C GLY A 213 10.58 4.90 13.63
N PHE A 214 10.70 3.94 12.73
CA PHE A 214 11.80 2.99 12.75
C PHE A 214 12.29 2.63 11.35
N THR A 215 13.51 2.14 11.28
CA THR A 215 14.10 1.55 10.07
C THR A 215 14.38 0.08 10.30
N ILE A 216 14.17 -0.72 9.27
CA ILE A 216 14.62 -2.11 9.18
C ILE A 216 15.54 -2.20 7.96
N VAL A 217 16.79 -2.58 8.19
CA VAL A 217 17.82 -2.71 7.17
C VAL A 217 18.24 -4.17 7.10
N ASP A 218 18.12 -4.79 5.94
CA ASP A 218 18.63 -6.13 5.66
C ASP A 218 19.76 -6.09 4.62
N ASN A 219 20.63 -7.10 4.63
CA ASN A 219 21.65 -7.35 3.62
C ASN A 219 21.21 -8.44 2.63
N GLY A 220 19.92 -8.60 2.37
CA GLY A 220 19.37 -9.61 1.51
C GLY A 220 19.60 -9.40 0.03
N ILE A 221 18.82 -10.11 -0.79
CA ILE A 221 18.96 -10.07 -2.26
C ILE A 221 18.63 -8.72 -2.89
N GLY A 222 17.95 -7.84 -2.14
CA GLY A 222 17.53 -6.52 -2.61
C GLY A 222 16.47 -6.55 -3.73
N ILE A 223 16.03 -5.36 -4.10
CA ILE A 223 14.95 -5.14 -5.09
C ILE A 223 15.43 -4.13 -6.14
N ASP A 224 15.17 -4.38 -7.41
CA ASP A 224 15.34 -3.40 -8.48
C ASP A 224 14.17 -2.40 -8.47
N LEU A 225 14.36 -1.30 -7.74
CA LEU A 225 13.33 -0.26 -7.61
C LEU A 225 13.09 0.52 -8.91
N LYS A 226 14.02 0.52 -9.86
CA LYS A 226 13.79 1.14 -11.17
C LYS A 226 12.77 0.37 -11.97
N LYS A 227 12.77 -0.96 -11.85
CA LYS A 227 11.87 -1.85 -12.56
C LYS A 227 10.57 -2.10 -11.79
N HIS A 228 10.61 -2.16 -10.47
CA HIS A 228 9.52 -2.64 -9.62
C HIS A 228 9.02 -1.62 -8.60
N GLY A 229 9.61 -0.43 -8.52
CA GLY A 229 9.28 0.54 -7.45
C GLY A 229 7.81 0.98 -7.45
N SER A 230 7.21 1.20 -8.62
CA SER A 230 5.78 1.56 -8.73
C SER A 230 4.85 0.43 -8.26
N ASP A 231 5.29 -0.82 -8.38
CA ASP A 231 4.49 -2.01 -8.09
C ASP A 231 4.82 -2.63 -6.72
N LEU A 232 5.85 -2.13 -6.01
CA LEU A 232 6.36 -2.74 -4.78
C LEU A 232 5.31 -2.92 -3.69
N PHE A 233 4.44 -1.93 -3.56
CA PHE A 233 3.31 -1.95 -2.65
C PHE A 233 2.00 -2.36 -3.34
N GLY A 234 2.09 -2.93 -4.54
CA GLY A 234 0.94 -3.44 -5.26
C GLY A 234 0.47 -4.78 -4.67
N MET A 235 -0.83 -5.02 -4.73
CA MET A 235 -1.45 -6.25 -4.25
C MET A 235 -1.01 -7.44 -5.11
N TYR A 236 -0.60 -8.55 -4.46
CA TYR A 236 -0.12 -9.81 -5.11
C TYR A 236 1.08 -9.65 -6.05
N LYS A 237 1.90 -8.62 -5.83
CA LYS A 237 3.14 -8.44 -6.59
C LYS A 237 4.30 -9.18 -5.91
N THR A 238 4.97 -10.03 -6.67
CA THR A 238 6.17 -10.76 -6.25
C THR A 238 7.29 -10.49 -7.27
N PHE A 239 8.53 -10.26 -6.80
CA PHE A 239 9.59 -9.74 -7.67
C PHE A 239 10.76 -10.70 -7.87
N ASN A 240 10.87 -11.75 -7.04
CA ASN A 240 12.07 -12.59 -6.99
C ASN A 240 11.80 -14.08 -7.27
N GLY A 241 10.70 -14.41 -7.97
CA GLY A 241 10.38 -15.80 -8.36
C GLY A 241 10.16 -16.77 -7.19
N ASN A 242 10.02 -16.28 -5.98
CA ASN A 242 9.76 -17.13 -4.81
C ASN A 242 8.30 -17.60 -4.83
N LEU A 243 8.12 -18.90 -5.03
CA LEU A 243 6.80 -19.55 -5.13
C LEU A 243 5.94 -19.41 -3.87
N ASP A 244 6.56 -19.18 -2.71
CA ASP A 244 5.87 -19.00 -1.44
C ASP A 244 5.53 -17.51 -1.15
N ALA A 245 5.87 -16.59 -2.06
CA ALA A 245 5.60 -15.18 -1.91
C ALA A 245 4.16 -14.85 -2.33
N LYS A 246 3.31 -14.47 -1.38
CA LYS A 246 1.90 -14.12 -1.63
C LYS A 246 1.70 -12.69 -2.17
N GLY A 247 2.70 -11.80 -2.03
CA GLY A 247 2.66 -10.42 -2.52
C GLY A 247 1.63 -9.51 -1.84
N MET A 248 1.15 -9.87 -0.65
CA MET A 248 0.15 -9.11 0.11
C MET A 248 0.76 -8.29 1.25
N GLY A 249 1.84 -8.78 1.86
CA GLY A 249 2.37 -8.21 3.09
C GLY A 249 2.73 -6.73 2.98
N LEU A 250 3.52 -6.33 2.00
CA LEU A 250 3.90 -4.92 1.82
C LEU A 250 2.71 -4.01 1.48
N PHE A 251 1.72 -4.54 0.76
CA PHE A 251 0.48 -3.81 0.49
C PHE A 251 -0.30 -3.55 1.80
N ILE A 252 -0.48 -4.57 2.65
CA ILE A 252 -1.14 -4.45 3.95
C ILE A 252 -0.35 -3.48 4.84
N THR A 253 0.98 -3.65 4.96
CA THR A 253 1.85 -2.76 5.74
C THR A 253 1.68 -1.31 5.33
N LYS A 254 1.71 -0.99 4.03
CA LYS A 254 1.53 0.37 3.55
C LYS A 254 0.16 0.93 3.93
N ASN A 255 -0.92 0.16 3.74
CA ASN A 255 -2.27 0.62 4.08
C ASN A 255 -2.43 0.82 5.60
N GLN A 256 -1.87 -0.04 6.45
CA GLN A 256 -1.88 0.12 7.90
C GLN A 256 -1.11 1.36 8.36
N VAL A 257 0.03 1.65 7.74
CA VAL A 257 0.81 2.85 8.03
C VAL A 257 0.05 4.12 7.59
N GLU A 258 -0.46 4.14 6.37
CA GLU A 258 -1.18 5.30 5.80
C GLU A 258 -2.54 5.55 6.49
N ALA A 259 -3.21 4.52 6.99
CA ALA A 259 -4.50 4.65 7.69
C ALA A 259 -4.42 5.51 8.97
N LEU A 260 -3.25 5.58 9.60
CA LEU A 260 -2.98 6.42 10.77
C LEU A 260 -2.13 7.65 10.45
N GLY A 261 -2.05 8.05 9.17
CA GLY A 261 -1.35 9.27 8.73
C GLY A 261 0.18 9.11 8.62
N GLY A 262 0.69 7.89 8.78
CA GLY A 262 2.10 7.56 8.62
C GLY A 262 2.55 7.48 7.15
N LYS A 263 3.82 7.15 6.95
CA LYS A 263 4.44 6.96 5.63
C LYS A 263 5.46 5.82 5.68
N ILE A 264 5.57 5.06 4.61
CA ILE A 264 6.63 4.07 4.42
C ILE A 264 7.46 4.40 3.20
N ASP A 265 8.78 4.50 3.38
CA ASP A 265 9.76 4.68 2.31
C ASP A 265 10.62 3.42 2.19
N VAL A 266 11.18 3.20 1.00
CA VAL A 266 12.04 2.06 0.70
C VAL A 266 13.24 2.49 -0.10
N GLU A 267 14.42 1.99 0.31
CA GLU A 267 15.65 2.07 -0.44
C GLU A 267 16.17 0.65 -0.64
N SER A 268 16.48 0.28 -1.89
CA SER A 268 16.98 -1.05 -2.20
C SER A 268 17.78 -1.06 -3.48
N LYS A 269 18.75 -1.97 -3.54
CA LYS A 269 19.52 -2.28 -4.75
C LYS A 269 19.76 -3.79 -4.83
N PRO A 270 19.63 -4.42 -6.01
CA PRO A 270 19.93 -5.84 -6.18
C PRO A 270 21.32 -6.19 -5.64
N GLY A 271 21.38 -7.24 -4.81
CA GLY A 271 22.58 -7.75 -4.16
C GLY A 271 23.14 -6.87 -3.02
N LYS A 272 22.38 -5.86 -2.56
CA LYS A 272 22.82 -4.95 -1.49
C LYS A 272 21.85 -4.90 -0.29
N GLY A 273 20.71 -5.62 -0.39
CA GLY A 273 19.67 -5.61 0.61
C GLY A 273 18.67 -4.49 0.45
N THR A 274 17.82 -4.34 1.47
CA THR A 274 16.70 -3.40 1.50
C THR A 274 16.66 -2.63 2.82
N THR A 275 16.27 -1.37 2.73
CA THR A 275 15.96 -0.53 3.88
C THR A 275 14.51 -0.09 3.79
N PHE A 276 13.69 -0.48 4.76
CA PHE A 276 12.38 0.09 4.96
C PHE A 276 12.44 1.15 6.05
N LYS A 277 11.93 2.35 5.78
CA LYS A 277 11.81 3.44 6.73
C LYS A 277 10.33 3.75 6.94
N VAL A 278 9.85 3.50 8.16
CA VAL A 278 8.43 3.64 8.52
C VAL A 278 8.26 4.83 9.45
N PHE A 279 7.51 5.82 9.03
CA PHE A 279 7.08 6.97 9.83
C PHE A 279 5.70 6.65 10.39
N LEU A 280 5.55 6.60 11.70
CA LEU A 280 4.31 6.20 12.35
C LEU A 280 3.44 7.40 12.79
N THR A 281 4.04 8.52 13.10
CA THR A 281 3.34 9.77 13.50
C THR A 281 4.11 10.98 12.99
#